data_e00b83ae246af2bf63f29c473b25cee2
#
_entry.id   e00b83ae246af2bf63f29c473b25cee2
#
_cell.length_a   1.000
_cell.length_b   1.000
_cell.length_c   1.000
_cell.angle_alpha   90.00
_cell.angle_beta   90.00
_cell.angle_gamma   90.00
#
_symmetry.space_group_name_H-M   'P 1'
#
loop_
_entity.id
_entity.type
_entity.pdbx_description
1 polymer ?
#
loop_
_entity_poly.entity_id
_entity_poly.type
_entity_poly.pdbx_seq_one_letter_code
_entity_poly.pdbx_strand_id
1 'polypeptide(L)'
;DVQRVATKYVKPQNAYILVVGNKDEVAEKLLRFDGDKKIDYYDAYGEVLNYDNLSLPPGLTGVNVVEDYLDAIGGMEKLQAIKTMSSEASMSLMGQEAKIVTKHKMPDKFLFSMQMNGMVMQEQKTNGQKAQTSQMGQAKVSMPGEPEFEEMKGKAQMFDQLDYLAKGFKIDLKGVEEIDGKKCYKLAVTDDKGELTTQFYSIANNLLVRISSVAGEGEKAKTVNTDFKDYREVSGILMPHEITLTGQAPFPLVMKYGKFEFNGEISDADFDIK
;
A
#
# COMPACT_ATOMS: atom_id res chain seq x y z
N ASP A 1 57.10 0.35 17.76
CA ASP A 1 56.25 0.89 18.83
C ASP A 1 54.77 0.95 18.49
N VAL A 2 54.39 1.34 17.28
CA VAL A 2 52.97 1.38 16.83
C VAL A 2 52.31 0.01 16.97
N GLN A 3 52.96 -1.05 16.48
CA GLN A 3 52.42 -2.42 16.56
C GLN A 3 52.21 -2.88 18.01
N ARG A 4 53.14 -2.57 18.93
CA ARG A 4 53.01 -2.90 20.35
C ARG A 4 51.82 -2.18 20.97
N VAL A 5 51.63 -0.91 20.65
CA VAL A 5 50.52 -0.08 21.18
C VAL A 5 49.20 -0.58 20.56
N ALA A 6 49.15 -0.82 19.25
CA ALA A 6 47.96 -1.38 18.58
C ALA A 6 47.53 -2.71 19.19
N THR A 7 48.45 -3.66 19.39
CA THR A 7 48.16 -4.96 20.01
C THR A 7 47.63 -4.82 21.42
N LYS A 8 48.09 -3.80 22.19
CA LYS A 8 47.63 -3.57 23.56
C LYS A 8 46.23 -2.95 23.66
N TYR A 9 45.90 -2.02 22.76
CA TYR A 9 44.71 -1.19 22.88
C TYR A 9 43.63 -1.49 21.81
N VAL A 10 44.01 -1.93 20.64
CA VAL A 10 43.05 -2.36 19.62
C VAL A 10 42.65 -3.81 19.87
N LYS A 11 41.40 -4.03 20.23
CA LYS A 11 40.80 -5.34 20.54
C LYS A 11 39.72 -5.63 19.52
N PRO A 12 40.06 -6.13 18.32
CA PRO A 12 39.06 -6.36 17.25
C PRO A 12 37.91 -7.27 17.70
N GLN A 13 38.19 -8.21 18.59
CA GLN A 13 37.19 -9.13 19.12
C GLN A 13 36.17 -8.46 20.07
N ASN A 14 36.42 -7.22 20.50
CA ASN A 14 35.52 -6.45 21.34
C ASN A 14 35.00 -5.19 20.60
N ALA A 15 35.14 -5.15 19.28
CA ALA A 15 34.68 -4.04 18.46
C ALA A 15 33.20 -4.26 18.08
N TYR A 16 32.44 -3.18 18.11
CA TYR A 16 31.09 -3.16 17.54
C TYR A 16 31.16 -2.59 16.11
N ILE A 17 30.43 -3.23 15.19
CA ILE A 17 30.23 -2.71 13.83
C ILE A 17 28.79 -2.19 13.79
N LEU A 18 28.64 -0.86 13.80
CA LEU A 18 27.34 -0.22 13.66
C LEU A 18 27.16 0.21 12.20
N VAL A 19 26.06 -0.21 11.59
CA VAL A 19 25.69 0.18 10.22
C VAL A 19 24.29 0.74 10.24
N VAL A 20 24.11 1.91 9.61
CA VAL A 20 22.80 2.52 9.37
C VAL A 20 22.50 2.37 7.88
N GLY A 21 21.39 1.70 7.55
CA GLY A 21 21.03 1.44 6.16
C GLY A 21 19.81 0.55 6.04
N ASN A 22 19.44 0.25 4.80
CA ASN A 22 18.37 -0.70 4.52
C ASN A 22 18.82 -2.12 4.89
N LYS A 23 18.09 -2.77 5.81
CA LYS A 23 18.37 -4.13 6.27
C LYS A 23 18.55 -5.12 5.11
N ASP A 24 17.62 -5.09 4.15
CA ASP A 24 17.58 -6.06 3.05
C ASP A 24 18.80 -5.94 2.10
N GLU A 25 19.46 -4.77 2.10
CA GLU A 25 20.65 -4.51 1.28
C GLU A 25 21.97 -4.85 1.98
N VAL A 26 22.00 -4.70 3.31
CA VAL A 26 23.26 -4.74 4.07
C VAL A 26 23.43 -5.96 4.97
N ALA A 27 22.34 -6.57 5.46
CA ALA A 27 22.41 -7.63 6.47
C ALA A 27 23.26 -8.83 6.02
N GLU A 28 23.01 -9.37 4.83
CA GLU A 28 23.76 -10.51 4.31
C GLU A 28 25.27 -10.21 4.16
N LYS A 29 25.60 -8.97 3.77
CA LYS A 29 27.01 -8.54 3.61
C LYS A 29 27.73 -8.38 4.94
N LEU A 30 26.99 -8.14 6.04
CA LEU A 30 27.54 -7.95 7.37
C LEU A 30 27.83 -9.28 8.09
N LEU A 31 27.11 -10.36 7.78
CA LEU A 31 27.30 -11.69 8.40
C LEU A 31 28.72 -12.22 8.31
N ARG A 32 29.52 -11.76 7.33
CA ARG A 32 30.93 -12.16 7.18
C ARG A 32 31.87 -11.57 8.23
N PHE A 33 31.44 -10.50 8.94
CA PHE A 33 32.25 -9.83 9.93
C PHE A 33 32.01 -10.34 11.35
N ASP A 34 30.99 -11.17 11.53
CA ASP A 34 30.62 -11.73 12.83
C ASP A 34 30.80 -13.25 12.84
N GLY A 35 31.50 -13.74 13.85
CA GLY A 35 31.84 -15.16 13.98
C GLY A 35 30.65 -16.04 14.33
N ASP A 36 29.66 -15.54 15.02
CA ASP A 36 28.40 -16.24 15.36
C ASP A 36 27.29 -15.99 14.34
N LYS A 37 27.55 -15.13 13.33
CA LYS A 37 26.63 -14.77 12.26
C LYS A 37 25.32 -14.16 12.76
N LYS A 38 25.39 -13.46 13.90
CA LYS A 38 24.25 -12.81 14.52
C LYS A 38 24.33 -11.30 14.31
N ILE A 39 23.22 -10.69 13.89
CA ILE A 39 23.09 -9.24 13.75
C ILE A 39 21.97 -8.80 14.69
N ASP A 40 22.30 -7.89 15.62
CA ASP A 40 21.30 -7.23 16.44
C ASP A 40 20.76 -5.99 15.70
N TYR A 41 19.45 -5.89 15.60
CA TYR A 41 18.78 -4.79 14.92
C TYR A 41 18.20 -3.81 15.92
N TYR A 42 18.29 -2.53 15.59
CA TYR A 42 17.77 -1.44 16.41
C TYR A 42 16.96 -0.47 15.53
N ASP A 43 15.95 0.15 16.11
CA ASP A 43 15.26 1.26 15.47
C ASP A 43 16.09 2.57 15.55
N ALA A 44 15.53 3.68 15.01
CA ALA A 44 16.18 4.98 15.02
C ALA A 44 16.35 5.58 16.44
N TYR A 45 15.71 5.01 17.46
CA TYR A 45 15.78 5.43 18.85
C TYR A 45 16.64 4.52 19.73
N GLY A 46 17.20 3.43 19.13
CA GLY A 46 18.04 2.47 19.82
C GLY A 46 17.26 1.34 20.53
N GLU A 47 15.97 1.17 20.25
CA GLU A 47 15.20 0.05 20.75
C GLU A 47 15.50 -1.21 19.93
N VAL A 48 15.63 -2.36 20.60
CA VAL A 48 15.96 -3.64 19.96
C VAL A 48 14.81 -4.12 19.09
N LEU A 49 15.09 -4.30 17.81
CA LEU A 49 14.17 -4.92 16.85
C LEU A 49 14.44 -6.43 16.79
N ASN A 50 13.51 -7.22 17.30
CA ASN A 50 13.66 -8.66 17.42
C ASN A 50 13.14 -9.36 16.14
N TYR A 51 14.02 -9.57 15.16
CA TYR A 51 13.70 -10.30 13.92
C TYR A 51 13.82 -11.83 14.06
N ASP A 52 14.49 -12.33 15.11
CA ASP A 52 14.75 -13.77 15.30
C ASP A 52 13.48 -14.61 15.60
N ASN A 53 12.39 -13.97 16.02
CA ASN A 53 11.11 -14.65 16.30
C ASN A 53 10.13 -14.63 15.11
N LEU A 54 10.60 -14.29 13.90
CA LEU A 54 9.80 -14.09 12.72
C LEU A 54 10.16 -15.08 11.60
N SER A 55 10.40 -16.34 11.98
CA SER A 55 10.54 -17.41 10.99
C SER A 55 9.22 -17.58 10.24
N LEU A 56 9.30 -17.48 8.91
CA LEU A 56 8.16 -17.77 8.06
C LEU A 56 7.71 -19.24 8.24
N PRO A 57 6.40 -19.50 8.29
CA PRO A 57 5.91 -20.86 8.25
C PRO A 57 6.48 -21.61 7.02
N PRO A 58 6.92 -22.87 7.17
CA PRO A 58 7.43 -23.64 6.05
C PRO A 58 6.40 -23.74 4.93
N GLY A 59 6.80 -23.42 3.70
CA GLY A 59 5.94 -23.50 2.52
C GLY A 59 5.00 -22.31 2.32
N LEU A 60 4.99 -21.32 3.20
CA LEU A 60 4.21 -20.09 2.99
C LEU A 60 4.79 -19.29 1.83
N THR A 61 3.94 -18.88 0.92
CA THR A 61 4.30 -18.05 -0.25
C THR A 61 3.59 -16.70 -0.18
N GLY A 62 4.04 -15.72 -0.97
CA GLY A 62 3.34 -14.43 -1.09
C GLY A 62 1.92 -14.58 -1.64
N VAL A 63 1.70 -15.56 -2.50
CA VAL A 63 0.37 -15.90 -3.03
C VAL A 63 -0.57 -16.32 -1.89
N ASN A 64 -0.12 -17.24 -1.01
CA ASN A 64 -0.95 -17.68 0.11
C ASN A 64 -1.35 -16.52 1.03
N VAL A 65 -0.43 -15.58 1.29
CA VAL A 65 -0.74 -14.39 2.12
C VAL A 65 -1.83 -13.52 1.47
N VAL A 66 -1.81 -13.37 0.14
CA VAL A 66 -2.86 -12.63 -0.58
C VAL A 66 -4.19 -13.39 -0.58
N GLU A 67 -4.16 -14.71 -0.76
CA GLU A 67 -5.36 -15.57 -0.66
C GLU A 67 -5.99 -15.49 0.73
N ASP A 68 -5.18 -15.62 1.79
CA ASP A 68 -5.62 -15.49 3.18
C ASP A 68 -6.24 -14.12 3.46
N TYR A 69 -5.70 -13.05 2.87
CA TYR A 69 -6.30 -11.71 2.96
C TYR A 69 -7.66 -11.65 2.27
N LEU A 70 -7.77 -12.17 1.05
CA LEU A 70 -9.04 -12.19 0.31
C LEU A 70 -10.11 -12.98 1.07
N ASP A 71 -9.72 -14.10 1.68
CA ASP A 71 -10.63 -14.89 2.53
C ASP A 71 -11.03 -14.12 3.78
N ALA A 72 -10.09 -13.44 4.43
CA ALA A 72 -10.36 -12.64 5.63
C ALA A 72 -11.33 -11.47 5.38
N ILE A 73 -11.29 -10.85 4.20
CA ILE A 73 -12.18 -9.73 3.89
C ILE A 73 -13.55 -10.14 3.34
N GLY A 74 -13.79 -11.44 3.06
CA GLY A 74 -15.12 -11.90 2.64
C GLY A 74 -15.14 -13.11 1.72
N GLY A 75 -13.98 -13.51 1.20
CA GLY A 75 -13.79 -14.64 0.31
C GLY A 75 -13.97 -14.30 -1.17
N MET A 76 -13.20 -14.98 -2.02
CA MET A 76 -13.12 -14.71 -3.46
C MET A 76 -14.49 -14.70 -4.15
N GLU A 77 -15.35 -15.69 -3.85
CA GLU A 77 -16.66 -15.81 -4.50
C GLU A 77 -17.54 -14.57 -4.25
N LYS A 78 -17.59 -14.11 -2.99
CA LYS A 78 -18.39 -12.95 -2.61
C LYS A 78 -17.82 -11.66 -3.22
N LEU A 79 -16.50 -11.49 -3.19
CA LEU A 79 -15.84 -10.31 -3.75
C LEU A 79 -16.04 -10.21 -5.27
N GLN A 80 -15.96 -11.32 -6.00
CA GLN A 80 -16.22 -11.39 -7.45
C GLN A 80 -17.70 -11.17 -7.82
N ALA A 81 -18.62 -11.45 -6.89
CA ALA A 81 -20.04 -11.21 -7.08
C ALA A 81 -20.44 -9.72 -7.02
N ILE A 82 -19.55 -8.84 -6.51
CA ILE A 82 -19.80 -7.40 -6.45
C ILE A 82 -19.67 -6.80 -7.83
N LYS A 83 -20.75 -6.13 -8.26
CA LYS A 83 -20.81 -5.47 -9.57
C LYS A 83 -20.74 -3.96 -9.47
N THR A 84 -21.20 -3.41 -8.34
CA THR A 84 -21.13 -1.98 -8.05
C THR A 84 -20.68 -1.75 -6.62
N MET A 85 -19.93 -0.68 -6.40
CA MET A 85 -19.57 -0.18 -5.07
C MET A 85 -19.64 1.34 -5.08
N SER A 86 -20.27 1.90 -4.05
CA SER A 86 -20.15 3.33 -3.74
C SER A 86 -19.61 3.51 -2.34
N SER A 87 -18.82 4.56 -2.15
CA SER A 87 -18.32 4.96 -0.84
C SER A 87 -18.35 6.46 -0.65
N GLU A 88 -18.54 6.88 0.61
CA GLU A 88 -18.45 8.26 1.02
C GLU A 88 -17.42 8.39 2.15
N ALA A 89 -16.48 9.30 1.99
CA ALA A 89 -15.48 9.60 2.99
C ALA A 89 -15.36 11.11 3.22
N SER A 90 -14.79 11.49 4.36
CA SER A 90 -14.36 12.85 4.64
C SER A 90 -12.86 12.89 4.92
N MET A 91 -12.25 14.04 4.62
CA MET A 91 -10.84 14.33 4.89
C MET A 91 -10.71 15.79 5.31
N SER A 92 -9.92 16.05 6.36
CA SER A 92 -9.58 17.42 6.74
C SER A 92 -8.36 17.92 5.97
N LEU A 93 -8.52 19.00 5.23
CA LEU A 93 -7.46 19.69 4.50
C LEU A 93 -7.35 21.13 5.00
N MET A 94 -6.23 21.47 5.65
CA MET A 94 -5.97 22.84 6.16
C MET A 94 -7.13 23.40 7.02
N GLY A 95 -7.76 22.55 7.83
CA GLY A 95 -8.89 22.93 8.69
C GLY A 95 -10.26 23.01 7.99
N GLN A 96 -10.33 22.68 6.71
CA GLN A 96 -11.58 22.56 5.97
C GLN A 96 -11.91 21.11 5.70
N GLU A 97 -13.20 20.75 5.72
CA GLU A 97 -13.65 19.40 5.42
C GLU A 97 -13.84 19.23 3.90
N ALA A 98 -13.16 18.25 3.36
CA ALA A 98 -13.38 17.76 2.00
C ALA A 98 -14.25 16.49 2.05
N LYS A 99 -15.29 16.44 1.24
CA LYS A 99 -16.13 15.28 1.02
C LYS A 99 -15.61 14.51 -0.19
N ILE A 100 -15.45 13.20 -0.04
CA ILE A 100 -14.99 12.30 -1.09
C ILE A 100 -16.10 11.31 -1.40
N VAL A 101 -16.40 11.16 -2.68
CA VAL A 101 -17.33 10.15 -3.19
C VAL A 101 -16.59 9.30 -4.22
N THR A 102 -16.64 7.98 -4.04
CA THR A 102 -16.08 7.03 -5.01
C THR A 102 -17.17 6.09 -5.48
N LYS A 103 -17.24 5.82 -6.79
CA LYS A 103 -18.17 4.87 -7.40
C LYS A 103 -17.42 3.96 -8.35
N HIS A 104 -17.71 2.67 -8.24
CA HIS A 104 -17.23 1.66 -9.18
C HIS A 104 -18.41 0.92 -9.78
N LYS A 105 -18.35 0.65 -11.07
CA LYS A 105 -19.32 -0.21 -11.76
C LYS A 105 -18.55 -1.09 -12.76
N MET A 106 -18.50 -2.38 -12.42
CA MET A 106 -17.78 -3.35 -13.24
C MET A 106 -18.32 -3.40 -14.66
N PRO A 107 -17.48 -3.67 -15.66
CA PRO A 107 -16.07 -4.06 -15.49
C PRO A 107 -15.08 -2.88 -15.45
N ASP A 108 -15.44 -1.67 -15.88
CA ASP A 108 -14.48 -0.66 -16.31
C ASP A 108 -14.89 0.80 -15.98
N LYS A 109 -15.94 1.00 -15.17
CA LYS A 109 -16.40 2.35 -14.82
C LYS A 109 -15.97 2.73 -13.41
N PHE A 110 -15.41 3.92 -13.30
CA PHE A 110 -14.92 4.51 -12.07
C PHE A 110 -15.23 5.99 -12.00
N LEU A 111 -15.57 6.47 -10.80
CA LEU A 111 -15.68 7.88 -10.46
C LEU A 111 -15.06 8.11 -9.09
N PHE A 112 -14.18 9.07 -9.00
CA PHE A 112 -13.72 9.71 -7.77
C PHE A 112 -14.05 11.19 -7.85
N SER A 113 -14.67 11.74 -6.81
CA SER A 113 -14.97 13.16 -6.71
C SER A 113 -14.63 13.68 -5.33
N MET A 114 -13.81 14.71 -5.25
CA MET A 114 -13.49 15.44 -4.02
C MET A 114 -14.10 16.82 -4.08
N GLN A 115 -14.92 17.13 -3.09
CA GLN A 115 -15.64 18.40 -2.98
C GLN A 115 -15.26 19.13 -1.70
N MET A 116 -15.13 20.43 -1.77
CA MET A 116 -14.88 21.31 -0.64
C MET A 116 -15.76 22.56 -0.75
N ASN A 117 -16.46 22.92 0.31
CA ASN A 117 -17.39 24.07 0.32
C ASN A 117 -18.42 24.02 -0.82
N GLY A 118 -18.91 22.83 -1.20
CA GLY A 118 -19.88 22.63 -2.27
C GLY A 118 -19.32 22.71 -3.69
N MET A 119 -18.01 22.92 -3.86
CA MET A 119 -17.34 22.93 -5.16
C MET A 119 -16.54 21.66 -5.38
N VAL A 120 -16.57 21.13 -6.60
CA VAL A 120 -15.73 20.02 -7.02
C VAL A 120 -14.31 20.53 -7.23
N MET A 121 -13.39 20.08 -6.37
CA MET A 121 -11.97 20.42 -6.43
C MET A 121 -11.21 19.48 -7.36
N GLN A 122 -11.55 18.20 -7.30
CA GLN A 122 -10.96 17.17 -8.15
C GLN A 122 -12.03 16.14 -8.53
N GLU A 123 -12.02 15.74 -9.78
CA GLU A 123 -12.82 14.63 -10.28
C GLU A 123 -11.97 13.78 -11.22
N GLN A 124 -12.07 12.46 -11.07
CA GLN A 124 -11.46 11.48 -11.94
C GLN A 124 -12.53 10.46 -12.30
N LYS A 125 -12.69 10.16 -13.58
CA LYS A 125 -13.67 9.17 -14.00
C LYS A 125 -13.29 8.48 -15.30
N THR A 126 -13.79 7.27 -15.45
CA THR A 126 -13.77 6.54 -16.72
C THR A 126 -15.10 5.85 -16.98
N ASN A 127 -15.48 5.78 -18.23
CA ASN A 127 -16.64 5.03 -18.70
C ASN A 127 -16.23 3.77 -19.48
N GLY A 128 -14.94 3.38 -19.41
CA GLY A 128 -14.36 2.26 -20.14
C GLY A 128 -13.91 2.58 -21.57
N GLN A 129 -14.36 3.70 -22.13
CA GLN A 129 -13.99 4.15 -23.48
C GLN A 129 -13.15 5.42 -23.48
N LYS A 130 -13.34 6.25 -22.48
CA LYS A 130 -12.60 7.48 -22.22
C LYS A 130 -12.31 7.60 -20.75
N ALA A 131 -11.28 8.35 -20.40
CA ALA A 131 -11.04 8.79 -19.03
C ALA A 131 -10.99 10.33 -18.97
N GLN A 132 -11.39 10.90 -17.84
CA GLN A 132 -11.35 12.33 -17.59
C GLN A 132 -10.76 12.59 -16.22
N THR A 133 -9.81 13.49 -16.16
CA THR A 133 -9.33 14.11 -14.92
C THR A 133 -9.69 15.59 -14.95
N SER A 134 -10.34 16.06 -13.89
CA SER A 134 -10.68 17.47 -13.74
C SER A 134 -10.11 18.01 -12.43
N GLN A 135 -9.50 19.17 -12.46
CA GLN A 135 -9.02 19.90 -11.29
C GLN A 135 -9.51 21.35 -11.35
N MET A 136 -10.24 21.77 -10.33
CA MET A 136 -10.85 23.11 -10.25
C MET A 136 -11.61 23.50 -11.53
N GLY A 137 -12.36 22.55 -12.12
CA GLY A 137 -13.15 22.77 -13.34
C GLY A 137 -12.38 22.68 -14.65
N GLN A 138 -11.06 22.54 -14.63
CA GLN A 138 -10.26 22.29 -15.83
C GLN A 138 -10.20 20.77 -16.08
N ALA A 139 -10.81 20.33 -17.17
CA ALA A 139 -10.87 18.91 -17.52
C ALA A 139 -9.88 18.56 -18.64
N LYS A 140 -9.23 17.41 -18.49
CA LYS A 140 -8.44 16.73 -19.53
C LYS A 140 -9.07 15.37 -19.80
N VAL A 141 -9.35 15.07 -21.04
CA VAL A 141 -9.86 13.77 -21.48
C VAL A 141 -8.70 12.98 -22.09
N SER A 142 -8.64 11.69 -21.77
CA SER A 142 -7.67 10.74 -22.31
C SER A 142 -8.35 9.57 -22.98
N MET A 143 -7.70 9.02 -24.01
CA MET A 143 -8.20 7.95 -24.85
C MET A 143 -7.44 6.63 -24.60
N PRO A 144 -8.00 5.48 -24.99
CA PRO A 144 -7.31 4.19 -24.90
C PRO A 144 -5.90 4.24 -25.51
N GLY A 145 -4.91 3.69 -24.77
CA GLY A 145 -3.51 3.71 -25.14
C GLY A 145 -2.73 4.91 -24.59
N GLU A 146 -3.38 5.92 -24.05
CA GLU A 146 -2.72 7.01 -23.31
C GLU A 146 -2.47 6.57 -21.85
N PRO A 147 -1.32 6.95 -21.25
CA PRO A 147 -0.97 6.54 -19.88
C PRO A 147 -2.06 6.86 -18.85
N GLU A 148 -2.65 8.05 -18.93
CA GLU A 148 -3.69 8.50 -18.00
C GLU A 148 -5.00 7.69 -18.13
N PHE A 149 -5.32 7.22 -19.35
CA PHE A 149 -6.45 6.31 -19.55
C PHE A 149 -6.19 4.95 -18.90
N GLU A 150 -5.00 4.37 -19.14
CA GLU A 150 -4.65 3.05 -18.61
C GLU A 150 -4.55 3.08 -17.07
N GLU A 151 -4.06 4.18 -16.48
CA GLU A 151 -4.09 4.39 -15.04
C GLU A 151 -5.54 4.41 -14.52
N MET A 152 -6.41 5.17 -15.15
CA MET A 152 -7.80 5.31 -14.72
C MET A 152 -8.58 4.00 -14.86
N LYS A 153 -8.31 3.23 -15.90
CA LYS A 153 -8.87 1.90 -16.10
C LYS A 153 -8.45 0.94 -14.98
N GLY A 154 -7.19 1.03 -14.52
CA GLY A 154 -6.73 0.29 -13.35
C GLY A 154 -7.55 0.59 -12.10
N LYS A 155 -7.88 1.87 -11.86
CA LYS A 155 -8.68 2.31 -10.71
C LYS A 155 -10.14 1.84 -10.74
N ALA A 156 -10.64 1.33 -11.87
CA ALA A 156 -11.97 0.76 -11.96
C ALA A 156 -12.12 -0.57 -11.20
N GLN A 157 -11.01 -1.24 -10.90
CA GLN A 157 -11.01 -2.44 -10.07
C GLN A 157 -11.30 -2.09 -8.61
N MET A 158 -12.16 -2.89 -7.97
CA MET A 158 -12.55 -2.67 -6.56
C MET A 158 -11.62 -3.37 -5.58
N PHE A 159 -11.11 -4.52 -5.97
CA PHE A 159 -10.23 -5.37 -5.17
C PHE A 159 -9.07 -5.83 -6.05
N ASP A 160 -7.99 -5.05 -6.06
CA ASP A 160 -6.83 -5.29 -6.94
C ASP A 160 -6.22 -6.68 -6.75
N GLN A 161 -6.24 -7.20 -5.51
CA GLN A 161 -5.66 -8.49 -5.16
C GLN A 161 -6.34 -9.67 -5.85
N LEU A 162 -7.62 -9.55 -6.25
CA LEU A 162 -8.32 -10.60 -7.00
C LEU A 162 -7.65 -10.91 -8.33
N ASP A 163 -7.05 -9.91 -8.95
CA ASP A 163 -6.52 -10.00 -10.30
C ASP A 163 -5.00 -10.19 -10.37
N TYR A 164 -4.29 -10.15 -9.21
CA TYR A 164 -2.82 -10.18 -9.22
C TYR A 164 -2.25 -11.36 -10.03
N LEU A 165 -2.77 -12.56 -9.79
CA LEU A 165 -2.29 -13.74 -10.52
C LEU A 165 -2.74 -13.74 -11.99
N ALA A 166 -4.00 -13.34 -12.24
CA ALA A 166 -4.54 -13.28 -13.60
C ALA A 166 -3.83 -12.24 -14.47
N LYS A 167 -3.32 -11.16 -13.88
CA LYS A 167 -2.55 -10.10 -14.55
C LYS A 167 -1.03 -10.39 -14.60
N GLY A 168 -0.58 -11.53 -14.06
CA GLY A 168 0.84 -11.93 -14.08
C GLY A 168 1.73 -11.15 -13.11
N PHE A 169 1.17 -10.63 -12.01
CA PHE A 169 1.95 -9.96 -10.97
C PHE A 169 2.89 -10.95 -10.28
N LYS A 170 4.12 -10.49 -10.01
CA LYS A 170 5.07 -11.24 -9.22
C LYS A 170 4.90 -10.90 -7.74
N ILE A 171 4.65 -11.91 -6.90
CA ILE A 171 4.37 -11.75 -5.47
C ILE A 171 5.43 -12.52 -4.68
N ASP A 172 6.43 -11.81 -4.19
CA ASP A 172 7.53 -12.38 -3.41
C ASP A 172 7.32 -12.13 -1.91
N LEU A 173 7.27 -13.18 -1.10
CA LEU A 173 7.28 -13.06 0.37
C LEU A 173 8.72 -12.76 0.83
N LYS A 174 8.94 -11.59 1.43
CA LYS A 174 10.26 -11.08 1.82
C LYS A 174 10.60 -11.32 3.30
N GLY A 175 9.61 -11.69 4.12
CA GLY A 175 9.81 -11.91 5.54
C GLY A 175 8.68 -11.32 6.37
N VAL A 176 8.99 -11.03 7.61
CA VAL A 176 8.06 -10.38 8.56
C VAL A 176 8.67 -9.07 9.03
N GLU A 177 7.82 -8.07 9.19
CA GLU A 177 8.20 -6.74 9.69
C GLU A 177 7.13 -6.22 10.65
N GLU A 178 7.51 -5.39 11.60
CA GLU A 178 6.56 -4.77 12.51
C GLU A 178 6.14 -3.40 11.98
N ILE A 179 4.83 -3.18 11.83
CA ILE A 179 4.23 -1.94 11.37
C ILE A 179 3.25 -1.46 12.45
N ASP A 180 3.54 -0.32 13.06
CA ASP A 180 2.72 0.29 14.12
C ASP A 180 2.37 -0.73 15.24
N GLY A 181 3.36 -1.52 15.70
CA GLY A 181 3.21 -2.54 16.74
C GLY A 181 2.53 -3.84 16.28
N LYS A 182 2.27 -4.01 14.99
CA LYS A 182 1.68 -5.22 14.41
C LYS A 182 2.71 -5.99 13.61
N LYS A 183 2.86 -7.29 13.90
CA LYS A 183 3.67 -8.20 13.08
C LYS A 183 2.96 -8.45 11.75
N CYS A 184 3.65 -8.18 10.65
CA CYS A 184 3.09 -8.27 9.30
C CYS A 184 3.99 -9.10 8.39
N TYR A 185 3.40 -9.92 7.55
CA TYR A 185 4.10 -10.45 6.37
C TYR A 185 4.42 -9.31 5.42
N LYS A 186 5.67 -9.24 4.97
CA LYS A 186 6.16 -8.27 3.99
C LYS A 186 6.23 -8.90 2.62
N LEU A 187 5.46 -8.38 1.69
CA LEU A 187 5.45 -8.82 0.30
C LEU A 187 6.04 -7.73 -0.61
N ALA A 188 6.87 -8.15 -1.57
CA ALA A 188 7.22 -7.33 -2.72
C ALA A 188 6.30 -7.76 -3.88
N VAL A 189 5.45 -6.83 -4.34
CA VAL A 189 4.50 -7.07 -5.42
C VAL A 189 4.93 -6.22 -6.61
N THR A 190 5.26 -6.88 -7.71
CA THR A 190 5.63 -6.23 -8.97
C THR A 190 4.52 -6.48 -9.98
N ASP A 191 3.95 -5.41 -10.53
CA ASP A 191 2.88 -5.49 -11.50
C ASP A 191 3.38 -5.88 -12.91
N ASP A 192 2.48 -5.97 -13.87
CA ASP A 192 2.76 -6.30 -15.26
C ASP A 192 3.56 -5.21 -16.01
N LYS A 193 3.64 -4.00 -15.46
CA LYS A 193 4.47 -2.88 -15.98
C LYS A 193 5.84 -2.82 -15.34
N GLY A 194 6.11 -3.65 -14.33
CA GLY A 194 7.36 -3.64 -13.54
C GLY A 194 7.36 -2.66 -12.38
N GLU A 195 6.22 -2.05 -12.03
CA GLU A 195 6.11 -1.18 -10.86
C GLU A 195 6.11 -2.01 -9.59
N LEU A 196 6.98 -1.66 -8.65
CA LEU A 196 7.18 -2.36 -7.39
C LEU A 196 6.44 -1.64 -6.25
N THR A 197 5.62 -2.39 -5.53
CA THR A 197 5.07 -1.99 -4.24
C THR A 197 5.50 -2.97 -3.14
N THR A 198 5.61 -2.47 -1.92
CA THR A 198 5.78 -3.31 -0.73
C THR A 198 4.47 -3.32 0.04
N GLN A 199 3.94 -4.50 0.30
CA GLN A 199 2.65 -4.66 0.98
C GLN A 199 2.84 -5.41 2.30
N PHE A 200 2.09 -5.00 3.33
CA PHE A 200 2.21 -5.53 4.67
C PHE A 200 0.85 -6.06 5.14
N TYR A 201 0.81 -7.37 5.42
CA TYR A 201 -0.38 -8.07 5.85
C TYR A 201 -0.23 -8.56 7.29
N SER A 202 -1.15 -8.21 8.16
CA SER A 202 -1.13 -8.59 9.58
C SER A 202 -1.15 -10.10 9.76
N ILE A 203 -0.19 -10.65 10.51
CA ILE A 203 -0.15 -12.09 10.84
C ILE A 203 -1.33 -12.48 11.75
N ALA A 204 -1.84 -11.55 12.55
CA ALA A 204 -2.88 -11.84 13.53
C ALA A 204 -4.28 -12.03 12.92
N ASN A 205 -4.57 -11.39 11.78
CA ASN A 205 -5.91 -11.38 11.19
C ASN A 205 -5.92 -11.32 9.66
N ASN A 206 -4.77 -11.48 9.01
CA ASN A 206 -4.55 -11.49 7.56
C ASN A 206 -4.96 -10.19 6.84
N LEU A 207 -5.27 -9.11 7.55
CA LEU A 207 -5.71 -7.86 6.92
C LEU A 207 -4.51 -7.05 6.40
N LEU A 208 -4.72 -6.38 5.28
CA LEU A 208 -3.75 -5.43 4.72
C LEU A 208 -3.60 -4.23 5.67
N VAL A 209 -2.36 -3.94 6.08
CA VAL A 209 -2.03 -2.86 7.03
C VAL A 209 -1.45 -1.66 6.30
N ARG A 210 -0.53 -1.90 5.32
CA ARG A 210 0.17 -0.84 4.60
C ARG A 210 0.53 -1.28 3.19
N ILE A 211 0.45 -0.34 2.26
CA ILE A 211 1.12 -0.39 0.96
C ILE A 211 2.13 0.74 0.92
N SER A 212 3.38 0.42 0.56
CA SER A 212 4.45 1.39 0.35
C SER A 212 4.89 1.37 -1.10
N SER A 213 5.06 2.54 -1.70
CA SER A 213 5.59 2.74 -3.03
C SER A 213 6.63 3.85 -3.04
N VAL A 214 7.40 3.95 -4.11
CA VAL A 214 8.35 5.04 -4.31
C VAL A 214 7.82 5.95 -5.41
N ALA A 215 7.61 7.22 -5.09
CA ALA A 215 7.21 8.25 -6.03
C ALA A 215 8.39 9.16 -6.37
N GLY A 216 8.55 9.49 -7.65
CA GLY A 216 9.67 10.28 -8.15
C GLY A 216 10.91 9.45 -8.46
N GLU A 217 11.96 10.08 -8.98
CA GLU A 217 13.20 9.44 -9.40
C GLU A 217 14.42 10.11 -8.79
N GLY A 218 15.51 9.34 -8.65
CA GLY A 218 16.79 9.82 -8.15
C GLY A 218 16.70 10.45 -6.77
N GLU A 219 17.33 11.61 -6.59
CA GLU A 219 17.35 12.33 -5.31
C GLU A 219 15.96 12.88 -4.85
N LYS A 220 14.99 12.89 -5.76
CA LYS A 220 13.60 13.31 -5.48
C LYS A 220 12.69 12.13 -5.14
N ALA A 221 13.18 10.92 -5.15
CA ALA A 221 12.43 9.74 -4.79
C ALA A 221 11.98 9.83 -3.31
N LYS A 222 10.70 9.59 -3.09
CA LYS A 222 10.09 9.61 -1.74
C LYS A 222 9.25 8.37 -1.54
N THR A 223 9.34 7.79 -0.37
CA THR A 223 8.41 6.72 0.02
C THR A 223 7.04 7.32 0.30
N VAL A 224 6.04 6.75 -0.34
CA VAL A 224 4.62 7.03 -0.11
C VAL A 224 4.02 5.82 0.55
N ASN A 225 3.34 6.01 1.69
CA ASN A 225 2.64 4.95 2.38
C ASN A 225 1.14 5.19 2.35
N THR A 226 0.40 4.11 2.16
CA THR A 226 -1.06 4.04 2.33
C THR A 226 -1.33 3.06 3.46
N ASP A 227 -1.80 3.55 4.60
CA ASP A 227 -2.16 2.76 5.78
C ASP A 227 -3.65 2.49 5.81
N PHE A 228 -4.04 1.24 6.12
CA PHE A 228 -5.41 0.78 6.18
C PHE A 228 -5.76 0.42 7.63
N LYS A 229 -6.77 1.08 8.18
CA LYS A 229 -7.16 0.96 9.59
C LYS A 229 -8.69 0.86 9.73
N ASP A 230 -9.13 0.50 10.94
CA ASP A 230 -10.55 0.50 11.31
C ASP A 230 -11.40 -0.34 10.34
N TYR A 231 -11.00 -1.61 10.17
CA TYR A 231 -11.77 -2.55 9.36
C TYR A 231 -13.11 -2.87 10.01
N ARG A 232 -14.20 -2.67 9.27
CA ARG A 232 -15.57 -2.97 9.71
C ARG A 232 -16.29 -3.77 8.64
N GLU A 233 -17.21 -4.62 9.09
CA GLU A 233 -18.03 -5.41 8.19
C GLU A 233 -19.14 -4.58 7.56
N VAL A 234 -19.26 -4.69 6.25
CA VAL A 234 -20.36 -4.12 5.44
C VAL A 234 -20.88 -5.22 4.51
N SER A 235 -22.09 -5.68 4.73
CA SER A 235 -22.71 -6.75 3.93
C SER A 235 -21.86 -8.02 3.82
N GLY A 236 -21.14 -8.37 4.91
CA GLY A 236 -20.27 -9.54 4.99
C GLY A 236 -18.93 -9.37 4.29
N ILE A 237 -18.47 -8.13 4.05
CA ILE A 237 -17.17 -7.77 3.52
C ILE A 237 -16.49 -6.81 4.49
N LEU A 238 -15.24 -7.09 4.86
CA LEU A 238 -14.45 -6.21 5.71
C LEU A 238 -13.82 -5.09 4.87
N MET A 239 -14.20 -3.84 5.18
CA MET A 239 -13.66 -2.64 4.52
C MET A 239 -12.93 -1.74 5.52
N PRO A 240 -11.76 -1.17 5.14
CA PRO A 240 -11.08 -0.18 5.97
C PRO A 240 -11.89 1.12 6.02
N HIS A 241 -12.23 1.59 7.21
CA HIS A 241 -12.96 2.84 7.40
C HIS A 241 -12.03 4.03 7.66
N GLU A 242 -10.73 3.79 7.81
CA GLU A 242 -9.71 4.84 7.84
C GLU A 242 -8.56 4.47 6.91
N ILE A 243 -8.24 5.37 5.99
CA ILE A 243 -7.07 5.27 5.11
C ILE A 243 -6.22 6.52 5.30
N THR A 244 -4.93 6.32 5.60
CA THR A 244 -3.97 7.40 5.80
C THR A 244 -2.89 7.36 4.72
N LEU A 245 -2.72 8.47 3.99
CA LEU A 245 -1.63 8.64 3.02
C LEU A 245 -0.54 9.52 3.61
N THR A 246 0.70 9.06 3.54
CA THR A 246 1.90 9.80 3.96
C THR A 246 2.93 9.86 2.85
N GLY A 247 3.80 10.88 2.86
CA GLY A 247 4.84 11.07 1.85
C GLY A 247 4.41 11.86 0.62
N GLN A 248 3.12 12.01 0.33
CA GLN A 248 2.60 12.82 -0.77
C GLN A 248 2.51 14.32 -0.40
N ALA A 249 2.10 14.61 0.82
CA ALA A 249 2.01 15.96 1.36
C ALA A 249 2.93 16.10 2.58
N PRO A 250 3.22 17.34 3.03
CA PRO A 250 4.03 17.57 4.23
C PRO A 250 3.36 17.12 5.53
N PHE A 251 2.10 16.68 5.47
CA PHE A 251 1.31 16.15 6.58
C PHE A 251 0.53 14.92 6.12
N PRO A 252 0.14 14.03 7.04
CA PRO A 252 -0.70 12.88 6.70
C PRO A 252 -2.07 13.32 6.19
N LEU A 253 -2.55 12.67 5.12
CA LEU A 253 -3.90 12.83 4.61
C LEU A 253 -4.75 11.67 5.11
N VAL A 254 -5.68 11.93 6.02
CA VAL A 254 -6.52 10.92 6.66
C VAL A 254 -7.92 10.97 6.07
N MET A 255 -8.32 9.92 5.37
CA MET A 255 -9.66 9.71 4.85
C MET A 255 -10.44 8.82 5.82
N LYS A 256 -11.61 9.28 6.25
CA LYS A 256 -12.54 8.53 7.12
C LYS A 256 -13.79 8.19 6.34
N TYR A 257 -14.02 6.90 6.15
CA TYR A 257 -15.17 6.38 5.39
C TYR A 257 -16.37 6.23 6.30
N GLY A 258 -17.44 6.95 5.99
CA GLY A 258 -18.72 6.89 6.71
C GLY A 258 -19.68 5.87 6.11
N LYS A 259 -19.54 5.57 4.81
CA LYS A 259 -20.47 4.70 4.09
C LYS A 259 -19.75 3.89 3.03
N PHE A 260 -20.13 2.60 2.95
CA PHE A 260 -19.92 1.73 1.79
C PHE A 260 -21.26 1.10 1.41
N GLU A 261 -21.51 0.90 0.13
CA GLU A 261 -22.68 0.23 -0.40
C GLU A 261 -22.27 -0.65 -1.59
N PHE A 262 -22.61 -1.94 -1.52
CA PHE A 262 -22.30 -2.92 -2.56
C PHE A 262 -23.56 -3.31 -3.32
N ASN A 263 -23.43 -3.52 -4.61
CA ASN A 263 -24.50 -3.94 -5.51
C ASN A 263 -25.74 -3.01 -5.49
N GLY A 264 -25.56 -1.76 -5.04
CA GLY A 264 -26.56 -0.71 -5.17
C GLY A 264 -26.70 -0.20 -6.61
N GLU A 265 -27.77 0.50 -6.87
CA GLU A 265 -28.00 1.11 -8.18
C GLU A 265 -27.06 2.31 -8.39
N ILE A 266 -26.25 2.25 -9.46
CA ILE A 266 -25.38 3.34 -9.91
C ILE A 266 -25.72 3.66 -11.35
N SER A 267 -26.13 4.94 -11.59
CA SER A 267 -26.47 5.41 -12.93
C SER A 267 -25.25 5.45 -13.85
N ASP A 268 -25.41 5.07 -15.10
CA ASP A 268 -24.37 5.25 -16.11
C ASP A 268 -24.04 6.72 -16.37
N ALA A 269 -25.00 7.60 -16.17
CA ALA A 269 -24.82 9.05 -16.27
C ALA A 269 -23.76 9.62 -15.28
N ASP A 270 -23.49 8.92 -14.16
CA ASP A 270 -22.41 9.31 -13.23
C ASP A 270 -21.04 9.29 -13.90
N PHE A 271 -20.87 8.46 -14.93
CA PHE A 271 -19.60 8.26 -15.64
C PHE A 271 -19.54 8.97 -16.99
N ASP A 272 -20.54 9.79 -17.32
CA ASP A 272 -20.57 10.51 -18.60
C ASP A 272 -19.38 11.47 -18.71
N ILE A 273 -18.68 11.38 -19.86
CA ILE A 273 -17.55 12.24 -20.23
C ILE A 273 -17.96 13.00 -21.49
N LYS A 274 -18.05 14.30 -21.34
CA LYS A 274 -18.44 15.22 -22.42
C LYS A 274 -17.28 15.53 -23.36
#